data_5b3a7f5fb8294661803e73b5897cafa4
#
_entry.id   5b3a7f5fb8294661803e73b5897cafa4
#
_cell.length_a   1.000
_cell.length_b   1.000
_cell.length_c   1.000
_cell.angle_alpha   90.00
_cell.angle_beta   90.00
_cell.angle_gamma   90.00
#
_symmetry.space_group_name_H-M   'P 1'
#
loop_
_entity.id
_entity.type
_entity.pdbx_description
1 polymer ?
#
loop_
_entity_poly.entity_id
_entity_poly.type
_entity_poly.pdbx_seq_one_letter_code
_entity_poly.pdbx_strand_id
1 'polypeptide(L)'
;MIKYCRKHRIQLFVIGRGSNLLFSDKSFEGIIISLEDMNQYHVNGSEVTAQCGVTMIKLAYDCAKIGLSGFEFMGGIPGNIGGGIFMNAGAYKSCLSEVVKSVKVLDERLKVVELSKDEMDFSYRHSIIQDHPKWIVLEATFVLENKSVEEINETLDKRKERRMSTQPWNKPSAGSVFRNPEGAAAWKYIDDAGLRGYEIGGAQVSPKHSNFIVNNGYASAKDIHDLIFYVQKTVQEKYGVLLKPEVR
;
A
#
# COMPACT_ATOMS: atom_id res chain seq x y z
N MET A 1 -3.28 13.82 21.76
CA MET A 1 -2.11 14.23 20.96
C MET A 1 -2.51 15.18 19.82
N ILE A 2 -3.41 14.85 18.90
CA ILE A 2 -3.78 15.67 17.73
C ILE A 2 -4.20 17.10 18.10
N LYS A 3 -5.09 17.25 19.09
CA LYS A 3 -5.49 18.59 19.61
C LYS A 3 -4.29 19.41 20.09
N TYR A 4 -3.34 18.76 20.77
CA TYR A 4 -2.12 19.41 21.25
C TYR A 4 -1.26 19.90 20.10
N CYS A 5 -1.00 19.03 19.11
CA CYS A 5 -0.22 19.41 17.93
C CYS A 5 -0.84 20.58 17.17
N ARG A 6 -2.16 20.58 16.97
CA ARG A 6 -2.86 21.69 16.32
C ARG A 6 -2.75 22.99 17.10
N LYS A 7 -2.96 22.95 18.43
CA LYS A 7 -2.83 24.12 19.30
C LYS A 7 -1.44 24.73 19.26
N HIS A 8 -0.41 23.89 19.22
CA HIS A 8 0.98 24.34 19.27
C HIS A 8 1.65 24.42 17.89
N ARG A 9 0.89 24.22 16.78
CA ARG A 9 1.39 24.25 15.40
C ARG A 9 2.54 23.26 15.16
N ILE A 10 2.52 22.14 15.85
CA ILE A 10 3.49 21.04 15.67
C ILE A 10 3.04 20.21 14.47
N GLN A 11 3.97 19.92 13.56
CA GLN A 11 3.70 19.01 12.45
C GLN A 11 3.33 17.63 12.99
N LEU A 12 2.30 17.03 12.38
CA LEU A 12 1.83 15.71 12.76
C LEU A 12 1.79 14.81 11.50
N PHE A 13 2.40 13.65 11.59
CA PHE A 13 2.31 12.63 10.57
C PHE A 13 1.72 11.35 11.19
N VAL A 14 0.77 10.73 10.52
CA VAL A 14 0.16 9.46 10.95
C VAL A 14 0.65 8.35 10.04
N ILE A 15 1.14 7.27 10.62
CA ILE A 15 1.76 6.18 9.89
C ILE A 15 1.22 4.81 10.35
N GLY A 16 1.13 3.86 9.42
CA GLY A 16 1.11 2.44 9.71
C GLY A 16 2.53 1.87 9.58
N ARG A 17 2.73 0.81 8.84
CA ARG A 17 4.07 0.19 8.64
C ARG A 17 5.03 0.96 7.72
N GLY A 18 4.60 2.05 7.11
CA GLY A 18 5.46 2.82 6.21
C GLY A 18 5.86 2.12 4.91
N SER A 19 5.20 1.03 4.53
CA SER A 19 5.59 0.15 3.42
C SER A 19 5.46 0.77 2.02
N ASN A 20 4.87 1.96 1.91
CA ASN A 20 4.72 2.72 0.66
C ASN A 20 5.20 4.17 0.81
N LEU A 21 6.17 4.40 1.70
CA LEU A 21 6.68 5.73 2.01
C LEU A 21 8.18 5.80 1.75
N LEU A 22 8.62 6.97 1.27
CA LEU A 22 10.02 7.37 1.20
C LEU A 22 10.20 8.63 2.06
N PHE A 23 10.79 8.46 3.24
CA PHE A 23 11.13 9.59 4.10
C PHE A 23 12.40 10.27 3.63
N SER A 24 12.46 11.60 3.80
CA SER A 24 13.69 12.36 3.61
C SER A 24 14.79 11.88 4.56
N ASP A 25 16.06 12.02 4.15
CA ASP A 25 17.24 11.78 5.01
C ASP A 25 17.34 12.81 6.14
N LYS A 26 16.57 13.91 6.08
CA LYS A 26 16.51 14.91 7.14
C LYS A 26 15.56 14.48 8.25
N SER A 27 15.87 14.88 9.49
CA SER A 27 14.99 14.65 10.63
C SER A 27 13.60 15.26 10.40
N PHE A 28 12.55 14.52 10.78
CA PHE A 28 11.20 15.05 10.80
C PHE A 28 11.00 15.89 12.06
N GLU A 29 10.81 17.20 11.89
CA GLU A 29 10.57 18.12 13.00
C GLU A 29 9.07 18.15 13.36
N GLY A 30 8.62 17.14 14.10
CA GLY A 30 7.21 16.97 14.44
C GLY A 30 6.95 15.74 15.30
N ILE A 31 5.70 15.32 15.31
CA ILE A 31 5.24 14.11 16.00
C ILE A 31 4.74 13.11 14.96
N ILE A 32 5.25 11.89 15.02
CA ILE A 32 4.75 10.76 14.24
C ILE A 32 3.90 9.89 15.16
N ILE A 33 2.65 9.64 14.75
CA ILE A 33 1.75 8.71 15.44
C ILE A 33 1.72 7.40 14.64
N SER A 34 2.27 6.34 15.21
CA SER A 34 2.07 4.98 14.68
C SER A 34 0.70 4.44 15.14
N LEU A 35 -0.01 3.85 14.21
CA LEU A 35 -1.29 3.19 14.46
C LEU A 35 -1.17 1.66 14.51
N GLU A 36 0.04 1.11 14.55
CA GLU A 36 0.26 -0.34 14.51
C GLU A 36 -0.35 -1.08 15.71
N ASP A 37 -0.46 -0.41 16.86
CA ASP A 37 -1.09 -0.97 18.06
C ASP A 37 -2.61 -1.04 18.00
N MET A 38 -3.26 -0.36 17.04
CA MET A 38 -4.68 -0.55 16.73
C MET A 38 -4.85 -1.81 15.84
N ASN A 39 -4.60 -2.98 16.40
CA ASN A 39 -4.41 -4.23 15.65
C ASN A 39 -5.41 -5.33 16.00
N GLN A 40 -6.54 -4.97 16.59
CA GLN A 40 -7.62 -5.90 16.87
C GLN A 40 -8.54 -6.08 15.66
N TYR A 41 -9.07 -7.28 15.49
CA TYR A 41 -10.15 -7.56 14.53
C TYR A 41 -11.11 -8.60 15.11
N HIS A 42 -12.31 -8.62 14.58
CA HIS A 42 -13.31 -9.62 14.92
C HIS A 42 -14.06 -10.08 13.68
N VAL A 43 -14.59 -11.29 13.76
CA VAL A 43 -15.35 -11.93 12.68
C VAL A 43 -16.75 -12.24 13.21
N ASN A 44 -17.77 -11.89 12.41
CA ASN A 44 -19.16 -12.21 12.67
C ASN A 44 -19.81 -12.76 11.39
N GLY A 45 -19.92 -14.07 11.29
CA GLY A 45 -20.33 -14.75 10.08
C GLY A 45 -19.35 -14.42 8.92
N SER A 46 -19.86 -13.81 7.85
CA SER A 46 -19.05 -13.36 6.72
C SER A 46 -18.50 -11.94 6.88
N GLU A 47 -18.86 -11.22 7.93
CA GLU A 47 -18.37 -9.87 8.17
C GLU A 47 -17.08 -9.90 9.00
N VAL A 48 -16.07 -9.16 8.54
CA VAL A 48 -14.79 -8.99 9.21
C VAL A 48 -14.58 -7.52 9.49
N THR A 49 -14.50 -7.13 10.76
CA THR A 49 -14.16 -5.75 11.13
C THR A 49 -12.74 -5.72 11.69
N ALA A 50 -11.88 -4.90 11.11
CA ALA A 50 -10.47 -4.81 11.46
C ALA A 50 -10.03 -3.37 11.69
N GLN A 51 -9.33 -3.13 12.78
CA GLN A 51 -8.69 -1.85 13.07
C GLN A 51 -7.57 -1.56 12.08
N CYS A 52 -7.27 -0.28 11.91
CA CYS A 52 -6.35 0.22 10.89
C CYS A 52 -4.92 -0.32 10.98
N GLY A 53 -4.45 -0.72 12.15
CA GLY A 53 -3.12 -1.29 12.40
C GLY A 53 -3.02 -2.79 12.13
N VAL A 54 -4.12 -3.49 11.88
CA VAL A 54 -4.09 -4.91 11.49
C VAL A 54 -3.31 -5.06 10.19
N THR A 55 -2.35 -6.00 10.14
CA THR A 55 -1.61 -6.26 8.91
C THR A 55 -2.45 -7.03 7.90
N MET A 56 -2.42 -6.59 6.65
CA MET A 56 -3.19 -7.21 5.56
C MET A 56 -2.84 -8.69 5.39
N ILE A 57 -1.56 -9.03 5.46
CA ILE A 57 -1.09 -10.42 5.33
C ILE A 57 -1.70 -11.29 6.44
N LYS A 58 -1.58 -10.85 7.71
CA LYS A 58 -2.13 -11.61 8.84
C LYS A 58 -3.62 -11.86 8.67
N LEU A 59 -4.38 -10.79 8.37
CA LEU A 59 -5.83 -10.88 8.22
C LEU A 59 -6.24 -11.83 7.08
N ALA A 60 -5.51 -11.82 5.95
CA ALA A 60 -5.78 -12.72 4.83
C ALA A 60 -5.62 -14.20 5.23
N TYR A 61 -4.51 -14.53 5.90
CA TYR A 61 -4.26 -15.91 6.33
C TYR A 61 -5.17 -16.36 7.48
N ASP A 62 -5.54 -15.45 8.38
CA ASP A 62 -6.43 -15.82 9.49
C ASP A 62 -7.88 -16.04 8.99
N CYS A 63 -8.36 -15.24 8.04
CA CYS A 63 -9.64 -15.49 7.36
C CYS A 63 -9.64 -16.78 6.54
N ALA A 64 -8.54 -17.08 5.86
CA ALA A 64 -8.40 -18.33 5.11
C ALA A 64 -8.57 -19.58 5.99
N LYS A 65 -8.02 -19.58 7.21
CA LYS A 65 -8.13 -20.69 8.17
C LYS A 65 -9.56 -21.05 8.56
N ILE A 66 -10.47 -20.09 8.45
CA ILE A 66 -11.89 -20.24 8.80
C ILE A 66 -12.82 -20.26 7.57
N GLY A 67 -12.25 -20.43 6.37
CA GLY A 67 -13.01 -20.55 5.12
C GLY A 67 -13.62 -19.25 4.62
N LEU A 68 -13.08 -18.08 4.99
CA LEU A 68 -13.52 -16.78 4.49
C LEU A 68 -12.61 -16.33 3.33
N SER A 69 -13.17 -16.30 2.12
CA SER A 69 -12.55 -15.92 0.85
C SER A 69 -12.84 -14.47 0.51
N GLY A 70 -11.91 -13.83 -0.19
CA GLY A 70 -12.00 -12.44 -0.65
C GLY A 70 -10.75 -11.64 -0.33
N PHE A 71 -9.89 -12.14 0.55
CA PHE A 71 -8.64 -11.48 0.97
C PHE A 71 -7.37 -12.07 0.35
N GLU A 72 -7.47 -13.07 -0.52
CA GLU A 72 -6.30 -13.76 -1.08
C GLU A 72 -5.38 -12.84 -1.88
N PHE A 73 -5.91 -11.72 -2.43
CA PHE A 73 -5.10 -10.76 -3.16
C PHE A 73 -4.12 -10.00 -2.25
N MET A 74 -4.47 -9.83 -0.98
CA MET A 74 -3.65 -9.08 -0.03
C MET A 74 -2.71 -9.96 0.80
N GLY A 75 -2.72 -11.29 0.63
CA GLY A 75 -1.85 -12.23 1.35
C GLY A 75 -0.34 -12.03 1.15
N GLY A 76 0.06 -11.17 0.24
CA GLY A 76 1.45 -10.76 0.03
C GLY A 76 1.67 -9.26 0.01
N ILE A 77 0.68 -8.42 0.32
CA ILE A 77 0.83 -6.97 0.35
C ILE A 77 1.33 -6.55 1.75
N PRO A 78 2.56 -6.04 1.89
CA PRO A 78 3.02 -5.52 3.17
C PRO A 78 2.27 -4.24 3.51
N GLY A 79 1.92 -4.07 4.76
CA GLY A 79 1.20 -2.89 5.25
C GLY A 79 0.00 -3.25 6.10
N ASN A 80 -0.66 -2.21 6.60
CA ASN A 80 -1.81 -2.31 7.49
C ASN A 80 -3.10 -1.97 6.74
N ILE A 81 -4.24 -2.36 7.32
CA ILE A 81 -5.58 -2.08 6.77
C ILE A 81 -5.77 -0.58 6.52
N GLY A 82 -5.37 0.30 7.46
CA GLY A 82 -5.51 1.75 7.27
C GLY A 82 -4.81 2.28 6.02
N GLY A 83 -3.55 1.87 5.80
CA GLY A 83 -2.81 2.21 4.57
C GLY A 83 -3.39 1.54 3.32
N GLY A 84 -3.91 0.31 3.48
CA GLY A 84 -4.62 -0.41 2.42
C GLY A 84 -5.88 0.32 1.95
N ILE A 85 -6.71 0.78 2.88
CA ILE A 85 -7.92 1.59 2.60
C ILE A 85 -7.54 2.91 1.93
N PHE A 86 -6.55 3.62 2.48
CA PHE A 86 -6.05 4.88 1.92
C PHE A 86 -5.67 4.74 0.44
N MET A 87 -4.99 3.64 0.07
CA MET A 87 -4.50 3.38 -1.28
C MET A 87 -5.46 2.56 -2.15
N ASN A 88 -6.60 2.12 -1.65
CA ASN A 88 -7.39 1.06 -2.28
C ASN A 88 -6.46 -0.07 -2.75
N ALA A 89 -5.71 -0.63 -1.80
CA ALA A 89 -4.66 -1.60 -2.09
C ALA A 89 -5.21 -2.81 -2.84
N GLY A 90 -4.48 -3.25 -3.84
CA GLY A 90 -4.91 -4.38 -4.67
C GLY A 90 -3.77 -5.06 -5.43
N ALA A 91 -4.01 -6.30 -5.76
CA ALA A 91 -3.15 -7.14 -6.58
C ALA A 91 -4.00 -8.20 -7.30
N TYR A 92 -3.47 -8.81 -8.37
CA TYR A 92 -4.14 -9.90 -9.10
C TYR A 92 -5.54 -9.52 -9.62
N LYS A 93 -5.72 -8.26 -10.05
CA LYS A 93 -6.97 -7.67 -10.55
C LYS A 93 -8.08 -7.53 -9.49
N SER A 94 -7.77 -7.72 -8.21
CA SER A 94 -8.67 -7.47 -7.07
C SER A 94 -8.11 -6.37 -6.17
N CYS A 95 -8.99 -5.71 -5.41
CA CYS A 95 -8.64 -4.62 -4.51
C CYS A 95 -9.62 -4.55 -3.31
N LEU A 96 -9.25 -3.77 -2.29
CA LEU A 96 -10.05 -3.67 -1.06
C LEU A 96 -11.47 -3.17 -1.30
N SER A 97 -11.69 -2.27 -2.26
CA SER A 97 -13.04 -1.78 -2.59
C SER A 97 -14.02 -2.88 -3.03
N GLU A 98 -13.55 -4.04 -3.48
CA GLU A 98 -14.45 -5.15 -3.84
C GLU A 98 -15.15 -5.75 -2.61
N VAL A 99 -14.48 -5.75 -1.46
CA VAL A 99 -14.94 -6.40 -0.23
C VAL A 99 -15.26 -5.46 0.91
N VAL A 100 -14.92 -4.17 0.81
CA VAL A 100 -15.25 -3.15 1.84
C VAL A 100 -16.76 -2.93 1.89
N LYS A 101 -17.32 -2.93 3.11
CA LYS A 101 -18.70 -2.54 3.44
C LYS A 101 -18.74 -1.10 3.94
N SER A 102 -17.92 -0.78 4.95
CA SER A 102 -17.82 0.56 5.54
C SER A 102 -16.44 0.81 6.14
N VAL A 103 -16.13 2.09 6.36
CA VAL A 103 -14.87 2.53 6.95
C VAL A 103 -15.15 3.58 8.03
N LYS A 104 -14.65 3.38 9.24
CA LYS A 104 -14.66 4.41 10.28
C LYS A 104 -13.41 5.27 10.18
N VAL A 105 -13.62 6.56 10.14
CA VAL A 105 -12.57 7.57 10.08
C VAL A 105 -12.68 8.57 11.21
N LEU A 106 -11.57 9.11 11.65
CA LEU A 106 -11.52 10.31 12.47
C LEU A 106 -11.40 11.51 11.51
N ASP A 107 -12.40 12.38 11.47
CA ASP A 107 -12.45 13.54 10.59
C ASP A 107 -11.55 14.70 11.08
N GLU A 108 -11.50 15.79 10.33
CA GLU A 108 -10.72 16.98 10.71
C GLU A 108 -11.24 17.69 11.95
N ARG A 109 -12.50 17.44 12.37
CA ARG A 109 -13.10 17.94 13.61
C ARG A 109 -12.90 17.01 14.79
N LEU A 110 -12.16 15.91 14.58
CA LEU A 110 -11.93 14.83 15.54
C LEU A 110 -13.23 14.12 15.97
N LYS A 111 -14.17 14.00 15.04
CA LYS A 111 -15.35 13.16 15.19
C LYS A 111 -15.12 11.84 14.46
N VAL A 112 -15.58 10.77 15.07
CA VAL A 112 -15.62 9.47 14.38
C VAL A 112 -16.84 9.46 13.48
N VAL A 113 -16.59 9.23 12.18
CA VAL A 113 -17.61 9.14 11.14
C VAL A 113 -17.47 7.78 10.48
N GLU A 114 -18.57 7.13 10.19
CA GLU A 114 -18.60 5.91 9.39
C GLU A 114 -19.05 6.25 7.97
N LEU A 115 -18.24 5.85 7.01
CA LEU A 115 -18.46 6.03 5.59
C LEU A 115 -18.82 4.69 4.97
N SER A 116 -19.85 4.66 4.14
CA SER A 116 -20.19 3.52 3.29
C SER A 116 -19.15 3.32 2.19
N LYS A 117 -19.18 2.17 1.54
CA LYS A 117 -18.33 1.89 0.37
C LYS A 117 -18.44 2.99 -0.70
N ASP A 118 -19.65 3.46 -0.99
CA ASP A 118 -19.90 4.45 -2.04
C ASP A 118 -19.32 5.83 -1.67
N GLU A 119 -19.43 6.22 -0.38
CA GLU A 119 -18.85 7.47 0.13
C GLU A 119 -17.32 7.45 0.17
N MET A 120 -16.72 6.28 0.10
CA MET A 120 -15.26 6.14 0.07
C MET A 120 -14.63 6.52 -1.29
N ASP A 121 -15.41 6.71 -2.34
CA ASP A 121 -14.99 7.13 -3.69
C ASP A 121 -13.74 6.37 -4.18
N PHE A 122 -13.80 5.06 -4.08
CA PHE A 122 -12.69 4.20 -4.45
C PHE A 122 -12.47 4.17 -5.97
N SER A 123 -11.22 4.37 -6.36
CA SER A 123 -10.75 4.12 -7.72
C SER A 123 -9.35 3.47 -7.70
N TYR A 124 -8.71 3.32 -8.85
CA TYR A 124 -7.38 2.70 -8.92
C TYR A 124 -6.34 3.47 -8.12
N ARG A 125 -5.88 2.88 -7.01
CA ARG A 125 -4.92 3.48 -6.06
C ARG A 125 -5.40 4.79 -5.44
N HIS A 126 -6.71 4.91 -5.24
CA HIS A 126 -7.33 6.10 -4.65
C HIS A 126 -8.48 5.74 -3.71
N SER A 127 -8.69 6.57 -2.71
CA SER A 127 -9.89 6.67 -1.86
C SER A 127 -10.09 8.12 -1.44
N ILE A 128 -11.29 8.48 -1.03
CA ILE A 128 -11.64 9.83 -0.53
C ILE A 128 -10.71 10.32 0.59
N ILE A 129 -10.07 9.40 1.32
CA ILE A 129 -9.12 9.76 2.39
C ILE A 129 -7.92 10.55 1.84
N GLN A 130 -7.54 10.34 0.57
CA GLN A 130 -6.43 11.08 -0.05
C GLN A 130 -6.78 12.55 -0.29
N ASP A 131 -8.05 12.86 -0.46
CA ASP A 131 -8.55 14.23 -0.65
C ASP A 131 -8.77 14.96 0.68
N HIS A 132 -8.78 14.20 1.78
CA HIS A 132 -8.91 14.69 3.14
C HIS A 132 -7.66 14.41 3.99
N PRO A 133 -6.54 15.13 3.81
CA PRO A 133 -5.24 14.78 4.40
C PRO A 133 -5.20 14.82 5.94
N LYS A 134 -6.26 15.32 6.58
CA LYS A 134 -6.41 15.33 8.04
C LYS A 134 -7.28 14.19 8.58
N TRP A 135 -7.87 13.40 7.69
CA TRP A 135 -8.67 12.24 8.09
C TRP A 135 -7.76 11.06 8.39
N ILE A 136 -8.15 10.26 9.38
CA ILE A 136 -7.39 9.10 9.81
C ILE A 136 -8.33 7.89 9.79
N VAL A 137 -7.99 6.87 9.04
CA VAL A 137 -8.71 5.60 9.06
C VAL A 137 -8.49 4.93 10.42
N LEU A 138 -9.59 4.54 11.09
CA LEU A 138 -9.56 3.86 12.36
C LEU A 138 -9.85 2.37 12.23
N GLU A 139 -10.85 2.02 11.44
CA GLU A 139 -11.37 0.66 11.30
C GLU A 139 -12.04 0.49 9.94
N ALA A 140 -12.06 -0.71 9.40
CA ALA A 140 -12.83 -1.04 8.21
C ALA A 140 -13.60 -2.36 8.42
N THR A 141 -14.82 -2.40 7.91
CA THR A 141 -15.67 -3.60 7.86
C THR A 141 -15.73 -4.12 6.44
N PHE A 142 -15.54 -5.42 6.30
CA PHE A 142 -15.51 -6.14 5.04
C PHE A 142 -16.58 -7.23 5.03
N VAL A 143 -17.06 -7.58 3.84
CA VAL A 143 -17.95 -8.73 3.63
C VAL A 143 -17.22 -9.71 2.73
N LEU A 144 -17.07 -10.93 3.22
CA LEU A 144 -16.36 -12.01 2.57
C LEU A 144 -17.32 -13.14 2.20
N GLU A 145 -16.83 -14.08 1.39
CA GLU A 145 -17.59 -15.25 0.94
C GLU A 145 -17.07 -16.52 1.65
N ASN A 146 -17.97 -17.49 1.87
CA ASN A 146 -17.56 -18.81 2.37
C ASN A 146 -17.04 -19.65 1.21
N LYS A 147 -15.84 -20.18 1.36
CA LYS A 147 -15.23 -21.18 0.47
C LYS A 147 -14.47 -22.24 1.25
N SER A 148 -14.07 -23.32 0.60
CA SER A 148 -13.23 -24.32 1.26
C SER A 148 -11.88 -23.74 1.65
N VAL A 149 -11.38 -24.14 2.80
CA VAL A 149 -10.07 -23.72 3.32
C VAL A 149 -8.95 -24.10 2.33
N GLU A 150 -9.10 -25.25 1.70
CA GLU A 150 -8.15 -25.79 0.72
C GLU A 150 -8.04 -24.90 -0.52
N GLU A 151 -9.17 -24.46 -1.12
CA GLU A 151 -9.19 -23.58 -2.29
C GLU A 151 -8.59 -22.21 -2.00
N ILE A 152 -8.87 -21.65 -0.81
CA ILE A 152 -8.32 -20.36 -0.38
C ILE A 152 -6.80 -20.47 -0.22
N ASN A 153 -6.33 -21.51 0.50
CA ASN A 153 -4.91 -21.72 0.74
C ASN A 153 -4.15 -22.00 -0.56
N GLU A 154 -4.70 -22.81 -1.47
CA GLU A 154 -4.10 -23.04 -2.79
C GLU A 154 -3.89 -21.72 -3.57
N THR A 155 -4.87 -20.83 -3.49
CA THR A 155 -4.78 -19.51 -4.12
C THR A 155 -3.71 -18.62 -3.47
N LEU A 156 -3.66 -18.60 -2.13
CA LEU A 156 -2.65 -17.87 -1.37
C LEU A 156 -1.24 -18.36 -1.69
N ASP A 157 -1.04 -19.68 -1.70
CA ASP A 157 0.27 -20.29 -1.96
C ASP A 157 0.74 -20.01 -3.40
N LYS A 158 -0.10 -20.18 -4.41
CA LYS A 158 0.20 -19.82 -5.80
C LYS A 158 0.59 -18.33 -5.94
N ARG A 159 -0.12 -17.45 -5.26
CA ARG A 159 0.18 -16.01 -5.28
C ARG A 159 1.49 -15.70 -4.56
N LYS A 160 1.75 -16.34 -3.43
CA LYS A 160 3.01 -16.23 -2.67
C LYS A 160 4.20 -16.69 -3.52
N GLU A 161 4.14 -17.86 -4.10
CA GLU A 161 5.19 -18.40 -4.98
C GLU A 161 5.47 -17.46 -6.15
N ARG A 162 4.43 -16.98 -6.82
CA ARG A 162 4.58 -16.02 -7.92
C ARG A 162 5.26 -14.73 -7.46
N ARG A 163 4.91 -14.19 -6.29
CA ARG A 163 5.56 -12.99 -5.76
C ARG A 163 7.02 -13.26 -5.42
N MET A 164 7.31 -14.37 -4.76
CA MET A 164 8.68 -14.75 -4.42
C MET A 164 9.54 -14.97 -5.68
N SER A 165 8.98 -15.53 -6.75
CA SER A 165 9.71 -15.73 -8.01
C SER A 165 9.93 -14.44 -8.80
N THR A 166 9.00 -13.47 -8.75
CA THR A 166 9.01 -12.28 -9.63
C THR A 166 9.43 -10.98 -8.94
N GLN A 167 9.42 -10.89 -7.61
CA GLN A 167 9.70 -9.65 -6.87
C GLN A 167 10.93 -9.75 -5.97
N PRO A 168 11.62 -8.64 -5.68
CA PRO A 168 12.87 -8.64 -4.91
C PRO A 168 12.63 -8.70 -3.38
N TRP A 169 12.19 -9.85 -2.87
CA TRP A 169 11.88 -10.05 -1.44
C TRP A 169 13.07 -9.95 -0.49
N ASN A 170 14.27 -10.15 -1.02
CA ASN A 170 15.50 -10.17 -0.25
C ASN A 170 16.19 -8.80 -0.14
N LYS A 171 15.58 -7.74 -0.67
CA LYS A 171 16.11 -6.38 -0.59
C LYS A 171 15.04 -5.41 -0.11
N PRO A 172 15.40 -4.40 0.70
CA PRO A 172 14.46 -3.35 1.10
C PRO A 172 13.94 -2.58 -0.12
N SER A 173 12.62 -2.38 -0.15
CA SER A 173 11.94 -1.58 -1.18
C SER A 173 10.57 -1.11 -0.67
N ALA A 174 10.02 -0.08 -1.29
CA ALA A 174 8.66 0.41 -1.03
C ALA A 174 7.60 -0.22 -1.95
N GLY A 175 7.87 -1.41 -2.53
CA GLY A 175 6.96 -2.07 -3.46
C GLY A 175 7.07 -1.52 -4.89
N SER A 176 5.96 -1.56 -5.63
CA SER A 176 5.88 -0.99 -6.98
C SER A 176 6.01 0.53 -6.93
N VAL A 177 6.99 1.07 -7.64
CA VAL A 177 7.31 2.50 -7.62
C VAL A 177 6.30 3.32 -8.39
N PHE A 178 5.83 2.81 -9.53
CA PHE A 178 4.91 3.52 -10.40
C PHE A 178 3.59 2.79 -10.54
N ARG A 179 2.51 3.57 -10.65
CA ARG A 179 1.19 3.08 -11.07
C ARG A 179 1.27 2.59 -12.52
N ASN A 180 0.51 1.56 -12.84
CA ASN A 180 0.36 1.16 -14.22
C ASN A 180 -0.40 2.23 -15.00
N PRO A 181 0.14 2.74 -16.12
CA PRO A 181 -0.62 3.57 -17.04
C PRO A 181 -1.76 2.77 -17.69
N GLU A 182 -2.73 3.47 -18.26
CA GLU A 182 -3.85 2.84 -18.95
C GLU A 182 -3.36 1.92 -20.07
N GLY A 183 -3.89 0.71 -20.11
CA GLY A 183 -3.63 -0.28 -21.15
C GLY A 183 -2.26 -0.98 -21.09
N ALA A 184 -1.35 -0.59 -20.17
CA ALA A 184 -0.02 -1.19 -20.11
C ALA A 184 0.55 -1.28 -18.68
N ALA A 185 1.53 -2.14 -18.50
CA ALA A 185 2.24 -2.27 -17.23
C ALA A 185 3.47 -1.35 -17.16
N ALA A 186 3.63 -0.59 -16.08
CA ALA A 186 4.76 0.31 -15.89
C ALA A 186 6.12 -0.41 -16.02
N TRP A 187 6.23 -1.63 -15.48
CA TRP A 187 7.46 -2.41 -15.55
C TRP A 187 7.94 -2.64 -16.98
N LYS A 188 7.02 -2.79 -17.94
CA LYS A 188 7.35 -3.03 -19.34
C LYS A 188 8.03 -1.81 -19.98
N TYR A 189 7.50 -0.60 -19.76
CA TYR A 189 8.12 0.63 -20.23
C TYR A 189 9.53 0.82 -19.66
N ILE A 190 9.74 0.47 -18.39
CA ILE A 190 11.04 0.58 -17.72
C ILE A 190 12.04 -0.43 -18.30
N ASP A 191 11.59 -1.66 -18.58
CA ASP A 191 12.41 -2.68 -19.24
C ASP A 191 12.77 -2.29 -20.68
N ASP A 192 11.78 -1.91 -21.46
CA ASP A 192 11.97 -1.51 -22.87
C ASP A 192 12.85 -0.24 -22.98
N ALA A 193 12.86 0.60 -21.92
CA ALA A 193 13.78 1.73 -21.82
C ALA A 193 15.23 1.32 -21.53
N GLY A 194 15.50 0.05 -21.18
CA GLY A 194 16.83 -0.46 -20.84
C GLY A 194 17.28 -0.10 -19.42
N LEU A 195 16.32 0.18 -18.50
CA LEU A 195 16.63 0.67 -17.17
C LEU A 195 16.72 -0.42 -16.09
N ARG A 196 16.46 -1.68 -16.43
CA ARG A 196 16.63 -2.80 -15.49
C ARG A 196 18.07 -2.87 -15.00
N GLY A 197 18.24 -2.85 -13.67
CA GLY A 197 19.56 -2.87 -13.03
C GLY A 197 20.26 -1.51 -12.99
N TYR A 198 19.67 -0.44 -13.52
CA TYR A 198 20.28 0.90 -13.47
C TYR A 198 20.36 1.42 -12.02
N GLU A 199 21.48 2.08 -11.70
CA GLU A 199 21.78 2.52 -10.33
C GLU A 199 22.04 4.02 -10.24
N ILE A 200 21.61 4.61 -9.12
CA ILE A 200 22.04 5.93 -8.66
C ILE A 200 22.39 5.80 -7.17
N GLY A 201 23.65 6.06 -6.83
CA GLY A 201 24.15 5.84 -5.46
C GLY A 201 23.91 4.39 -5.02
N GLY A 202 23.22 4.20 -3.89
CA GLY A 202 22.83 2.89 -3.38
C GLY A 202 21.47 2.38 -3.85
N ALA A 203 20.73 3.16 -4.65
CA ALA A 203 19.42 2.79 -5.19
C ALA A 203 19.55 2.11 -6.55
N GLN A 204 18.82 1.01 -6.78
CA GLN A 204 18.86 0.24 -8.01
C GLN A 204 17.47 -0.10 -8.51
N VAL A 205 17.20 0.10 -9.81
CA VAL A 205 16.06 -0.55 -10.49
C VAL A 205 16.26 -2.06 -10.41
N SER A 206 15.36 -2.76 -9.74
CA SER A 206 15.55 -4.17 -9.45
C SER A 206 15.76 -5.00 -10.73
N PRO A 207 16.82 -5.83 -10.80
CA PRO A 207 17.02 -6.75 -11.90
C PRO A 207 15.95 -7.84 -11.97
N LYS A 208 15.21 -8.07 -10.87
CA LYS A 208 14.15 -9.06 -10.79
C LYS A 208 12.79 -8.51 -11.23
N HIS A 209 12.50 -7.23 -10.96
CA HIS A 209 11.25 -6.57 -11.33
C HIS A 209 11.48 -5.07 -11.52
N SER A 210 11.46 -4.59 -12.73
CA SER A 210 11.86 -3.22 -13.07
C SER A 210 10.97 -2.11 -12.50
N ASN A 211 9.73 -2.41 -12.07
CA ASN A 211 8.91 -1.43 -11.34
C ASN A 211 9.18 -1.45 -9.81
N PHE A 212 10.32 -1.98 -9.38
CA PHE A 212 10.82 -1.92 -8.02
C PHE A 212 12.17 -1.21 -8.00
N ILE A 213 12.33 -0.27 -7.09
CA ILE A 213 13.64 0.29 -6.73
C ILE A 213 14.02 -0.34 -5.38
N VAL A 214 15.18 -0.96 -5.35
CA VAL A 214 15.72 -1.61 -4.16
C VAL A 214 16.86 -0.81 -3.58
N ASN A 215 16.99 -0.86 -2.25
CA ASN A 215 18.14 -0.33 -1.54
C ASN A 215 19.20 -1.42 -1.41
N ASN A 216 20.38 -1.18 -1.94
CA ASN A 216 21.53 -2.09 -1.84
C ASN A 216 22.23 -2.03 -0.45
N GLY A 217 21.60 -1.39 0.55
CA GLY A 217 22.06 -1.31 1.93
C GLY A 217 22.66 0.05 2.32
N TYR A 218 22.87 0.95 1.36
CA TYR A 218 23.48 2.27 1.56
C TYR A 218 22.84 3.39 0.73
N ALA A 219 21.65 3.16 0.16
CA ALA A 219 20.93 4.21 -0.56
C ALA A 219 20.43 5.28 0.40
N SER A 220 20.69 6.53 0.05
CA SER A 220 19.99 7.68 0.65
C SER A 220 18.57 7.80 0.07
N ALA A 221 17.69 8.53 0.77
CA ALA A 221 16.39 8.88 0.22
C ALA A 221 16.53 9.70 -1.07
N LYS A 222 17.58 10.52 -1.15
CA LYS A 222 17.91 11.29 -2.35
C LYS A 222 18.24 10.37 -3.53
N ASP A 223 19.01 9.31 -3.35
CA ASP A 223 19.34 8.37 -4.43
C ASP A 223 18.08 7.72 -5.00
N ILE A 224 17.17 7.27 -4.11
CA ILE A 224 15.91 6.65 -4.51
C ILE A 224 15.03 7.67 -5.25
N HIS A 225 14.92 8.88 -4.75
CA HIS A 225 14.16 9.97 -5.36
C HIS A 225 14.71 10.31 -6.75
N ASP A 226 16.02 10.52 -6.87
CA ASP A 226 16.67 10.85 -8.14
C ASP A 226 16.50 9.73 -9.16
N LEU A 227 16.57 8.46 -8.71
CA LEU A 227 16.32 7.30 -9.58
C LEU A 227 14.86 7.24 -10.06
N ILE A 228 13.89 7.55 -9.20
CA ILE A 228 12.47 7.65 -9.58
C ILE A 228 12.29 8.70 -10.70
N PHE A 229 12.86 9.89 -10.52
CA PHE A 229 12.78 10.96 -11.52
C PHE A 229 13.49 10.61 -12.82
N TYR A 230 14.66 9.97 -12.73
CA TYR A 230 15.40 9.53 -13.91
C TYR A 230 14.61 8.52 -14.74
N VAL A 231 14.03 7.51 -14.08
CA VAL A 231 13.15 6.52 -14.73
C VAL A 231 11.97 7.19 -15.40
N GLN A 232 11.27 8.08 -14.67
CA GLN A 232 10.11 8.82 -15.16
C GLN A 232 10.45 9.63 -16.40
N LYS A 233 11.53 10.42 -16.35
CA LYS A 233 12.01 11.25 -17.47
C LYS A 233 12.37 10.40 -18.68
N THR A 234 13.14 9.33 -18.49
CA THR A 234 13.60 8.46 -19.60
C THR A 234 12.43 7.78 -20.30
N VAL A 235 11.44 7.29 -19.55
CA VAL A 235 10.25 6.67 -20.14
C VAL A 235 9.41 7.71 -20.89
N GLN A 236 9.25 8.90 -20.32
CA GLN A 236 8.52 9.99 -20.99
C GLN A 236 9.19 10.43 -22.29
N GLU A 237 10.52 10.58 -22.30
CA GLU A 237 11.29 10.98 -23.49
C GLU A 237 11.24 9.90 -24.60
N LYS A 238 11.29 8.61 -24.23
CA LYS A 238 11.29 7.50 -25.20
C LYS A 238 9.90 7.14 -25.74
N TYR A 239 8.88 7.22 -24.91
CA TYR A 239 7.55 6.67 -25.23
C TYR A 239 6.40 7.67 -25.10
N GLY A 240 6.65 8.92 -24.65
CA GLY A 240 5.61 9.91 -24.41
C GLY A 240 4.71 9.61 -23.21
N VAL A 241 5.06 8.61 -22.38
CA VAL A 241 4.26 8.14 -21.25
C VAL A 241 4.81 8.67 -19.94
N LEU A 242 4.02 9.46 -19.22
CA LEU A 242 4.36 9.94 -17.89
C LEU A 242 3.96 8.89 -16.83
N LEU A 243 4.95 8.17 -16.31
CA LEU A 243 4.74 7.25 -15.19
C LEU A 243 4.45 8.03 -13.91
N LYS A 244 3.33 7.73 -13.25
CA LYS A 244 2.95 8.39 -11.98
C LYS A 244 3.49 7.58 -10.81
N PRO A 245 4.31 8.17 -9.90
CA PRO A 245 4.76 7.46 -8.69
C PRO A 245 3.59 7.00 -7.82
N GLU A 246 3.72 5.80 -7.26
CA GLU A 246 2.80 5.24 -6.24
C GLU A 246 3.37 5.43 -4.84
N VAL A 247 4.70 5.37 -4.71
CA VAL A 247 5.44 5.68 -3.48
C VAL A 247 5.25 7.15 -3.11
N ARG A 248 5.08 7.43 -1.83
CA ARG A 248 4.78 8.76 -1.27
C ARG A 248 5.88 9.26 -0.36
#